data_d099b96d5ed95376b107ced024f1052b
#
_entry.id   d099b96d5ed95376b107ced024f1052b
#
_cell.length_a   1.000
_cell.length_b   1.000
_cell.length_c   1.000
_cell.angle_alpha   90.00
_cell.angle_beta   90.00
_cell.angle_gamma   90.00
#
_symmetry.space_group_name_H-M   'P 1'
#
loop_
_entity.id
_entity.type
_entity.pdbx_description
1 polymer ?
#
loop_
_entity_poly.entity_id
_entity_poly.type
_entity_poly.pdbx_seq_one_letter_code
_entity_poly.pdbx_strand_id
1 'polypeptide(L)'
;MAYLDNIAVFVRVVELGNLSAAGRDMRISPAVASNRIKELEKHLGVRLFNRTTRQLMPTEHGSVFYTGAKQVLDAVTEAEASVAALSGQPRGTIRVTAPLGLGRRLIAAGIPEFHDTYPDIEVRLRLSDHNVDIMKEGIDIAFRLGQLEDSSLKMRGILDCERVLVASPKYLERRGEPKTPQELISQRHDCLLLRYPGMREFYWLLQTNGVAAKYDVRGPFDSDDGDVLTGWALSGRGIINKPRFEVEPFIRDWRLKIILPDHPPTPIQLAAVYPHRKLQDPKVRLFLDYMAERCQRVIRETLAGR
;
A
#
# COMPACT_ATOMS: atom_id res chain seq x y z
N MET A 1 13.69 -18.87 26.70
CA MET A 1 12.33 -18.32 26.71
C MET A 1 12.26 -16.93 27.37
N ALA A 2 12.73 -16.68 28.56
CA ALA A 2 12.58 -15.38 29.23
C ALA A 2 13.13 -14.16 28.44
N TYR A 3 14.22 -14.31 27.70
CA TYR A 3 14.84 -13.21 26.97
C TYR A 3 13.97 -12.73 25.79
N LEU A 4 13.43 -13.65 24.97
CA LEU A 4 12.53 -13.31 23.87
C LEU A 4 11.22 -12.68 24.37
N ASP A 5 10.69 -13.16 25.49
CA ASP A 5 9.52 -12.53 26.12
C ASP A 5 9.79 -11.10 26.58
N ASN A 6 11.00 -10.83 27.10
CA ASN A 6 11.39 -9.49 27.49
C ASN A 6 11.51 -8.56 26.28
N ILE A 7 12.05 -9.07 25.15
CA ILE A 7 12.10 -8.36 23.88
C ILE A 7 10.68 -8.05 23.38
N ALA A 8 9.78 -9.03 23.42
CA ALA A 8 8.40 -8.85 22.98
C ALA A 8 7.66 -7.77 23.79
N VAL A 9 7.83 -7.77 25.12
CA VAL A 9 7.26 -6.74 25.99
C VAL A 9 7.86 -5.37 25.67
N PHE A 10 9.17 -5.28 25.44
CA PHE A 10 9.81 -4.03 25.07
C PHE A 10 9.25 -3.46 23.78
N VAL A 11 9.18 -4.27 22.71
CA VAL A 11 8.61 -3.86 21.42
C VAL A 11 7.18 -3.36 21.60
N ARG A 12 6.35 -4.08 22.35
CA ARG A 12 4.96 -3.71 22.57
C ARG A 12 4.79 -2.44 23.38
N VAL A 13 5.68 -2.18 24.35
CA VAL A 13 5.70 -0.93 25.13
C VAL A 13 6.08 0.26 24.24
N VAL A 14 7.04 0.12 23.33
CA VAL A 14 7.39 1.17 22.36
C VAL A 14 6.20 1.48 21.45
N GLU A 15 5.51 0.48 20.93
CA GLU A 15 4.37 0.62 20.01
C GLU A 15 3.17 1.33 20.66
N LEU A 16 2.89 1.01 21.92
CA LEU A 16 1.72 1.54 22.64
C LEU A 16 2.05 2.77 23.51
N GLY A 17 3.35 3.10 23.67
CA GLY A 17 3.80 4.23 24.48
C GLY A 17 3.48 4.12 25.99
N ASN A 18 2.98 2.95 26.46
CA ASN A 18 2.45 2.78 27.81
C ASN A 18 2.55 1.34 28.31
N LEU A 19 3.17 1.16 29.50
CA LEU A 19 3.33 -0.16 30.13
C LEU A 19 2.00 -0.85 30.45
N SER A 20 0.99 -0.11 30.89
CA SER A 20 -0.29 -0.67 31.26
C SER A 20 -1.08 -1.12 30.02
N ALA A 21 -0.96 -0.38 28.91
CA ALA A 21 -1.55 -0.77 27.63
C ALA A 21 -0.88 -2.03 27.08
N ALA A 22 0.45 -2.08 27.06
CA ALA A 22 1.21 -3.25 26.63
C ALA A 22 0.92 -4.48 27.51
N GLY A 23 0.84 -4.28 28.83
CA GLY A 23 0.50 -5.35 29.77
C GLY A 23 -0.89 -5.95 29.48
N ARG A 24 -1.92 -5.12 29.29
CA ARG A 24 -3.27 -5.58 28.92
C ARG A 24 -3.27 -6.35 27.60
N ASP A 25 -2.62 -5.81 26.58
CA ASP A 25 -2.52 -6.44 25.27
C ASP A 25 -1.84 -7.83 25.33
N MET A 26 -0.79 -7.94 26.12
CA MET A 26 -0.04 -9.18 26.31
C MET A 26 -0.57 -10.09 27.44
N ARG A 27 -1.69 -9.73 28.05
CA ARG A 27 -2.31 -10.47 29.18
C ARG A 27 -1.38 -10.67 30.37
N ILE A 28 -0.54 -9.67 30.68
CA ILE A 28 0.34 -9.63 31.86
C ILE A 28 0.08 -8.36 32.69
N SER A 29 0.42 -8.42 33.98
CA SER A 29 0.28 -7.22 34.81
C SER A 29 1.30 -6.14 34.42
N PRO A 30 0.99 -4.85 34.65
CA PRO A 30 1.94 -3.75 34.43
C PRO A 30 3.24 -3.93 35.23
N ALA A 31 3.18 -4.54 36.41
CA ALA A 31 4.35 -4.84 37.22
C ALA A 31 5.26 -5.89 36.54
N VAL A 32 4.69 -6.92 35.95
CA VAL A 32 5.43 -7.93 35.17
C VAL A 32 6.04 -7.28 33.93
N ALA A 33 5.29 -6.45 33.19
CA ALA A 33 5.82 -5.74 32.03
C ALA A 33 7.01 -4.84 32.44
N SER A 34 6.88 -4.08 33.52
CA SER A 34 7.97 -3.23 34.05
C SER A 34 9.19 -4.03 34.43
N ASN A 35 8.99 -5.19 35.08
CA ASN A 35 10.12 -6.05 35.47
C ASN A 35 10.85 -6.63 34.25
N ARG A 36 10.13 -7.08 33.24
CA ARG A 36 10.72 -7.58 31.98
C ARG A 36 11.57 -6.52 31.27
N ILE A 37 11.11 -5.25 31.26
CA ILE A 37 11.92 -4.15 30.74
C ILE A 37 13.19 -3.95 31.55
N LYS A 38 13.11 -3.96 32.89
CA LYS A 38 14.29 -3.81 33.75
C LYS A 38 15.33 -4.93 33.54
N GLU A 39 14.86 -6.17 33.40
CA GLU A 39 15.74 -7.31 33.11
C GLU A 39 16.41 -7.17 31.73
N LEU A 40 15.69 -6.65 30.73
CA LEU A 40 16.23 -6.37 29.41
C LEU A 40 17.30 -5.26 29.46
N GLU A 41 17.00 -4.13 30.13
CA GLU A 41 17.94 -3.02 30.33
C GLU A 41 19.20 -3.49 31.13
N LYS A 42 19.01 -4.32 32.14
CA LYS A 42 20.12 -4.92 32.90
C LYS A 42 21.00 -5.82 32.02
N HIS A 43 20.38 -6.62 31.15
CA HIS A 43 21.11 -7.49 30.24
C HIS A 43 21.93 -6.71 29.20
N LEU A 44 21.37 -5.61 28.70
CA LEU A 44 22.01 -4.77 27.69
C LEU A 44 22.98 -3.73 28.29
N GLY A 45 22.92 -3.51 29.60
CA GLY A 45 23.74 -2.51 30.30
C GLY A 45 23.36 -1.06 30.02
N VAL A 46 22.24 -0.83 29.32
CA VAL A 46 21.79 0.52 28.93
C VAL A 46 20.29 0.72 29.21
N ARG A 47 19.89 1.96 29.36
CA ARG A 47 18.47 2.31 29.46
C ARG A 47 17.83 2.36 28.08
N LEU A 48 16.65 1.76 27.96
CA LEU A 48 15.87 1.75 26.72
C LEU A 48 14.74 2.78 26.72
N PHE A 49 14.30 3.23 27.92
CA PHE A 49 13.26 4.26 28.05
C PHE A 49 13.71 5.44 28.90
N ASN A 50 13.24 6.64 28.53
CA ASN A 50 13.38 7.86 29.34
C ASN A 50 12.40 7.82 30.52
N ARG A 51 12.85 8.22 31.72
CA ARG A 51 12.03 8.25 32.92
C ARG A 51 11.18 9.52 33.02
N THR A 52 10.35 9.85 32.05
CA THR A 52 9.41 10.97 32.20
C THR A 52 8.00 10.44 32.52
N THR A 53 7.31 11.12 33.43
CA THR A 53 6.10 10.63 34.12
C THR A 53 4.83 10.65 33.26
N ARG A 54 4.81 11.13 32.01
CA ARG A 54 3.60 11.26 31.18
C ARG A 54 3.58 10.40 29.92
N GLN A 55 4.73 10.09 29.31
CA GLN A 55 4.84 9.18 28.18
C GLN A 55 6.15 8.40 28.26
N LEU A 56 6.10 7.11 27.99
CA LEU A 56 7.29 6.27 27.90
C LEU A 56 7.87 6.42 26.49
N MET A 57 8.88 7.27 26.37
CA MET A 57 9.59 7.49 25.10
C MET A 57 10.88 6.66 25.11
N PRO A 58 11.19 5.94 24.00
CA PRO A 58 12.45 5.24 23.89
C PRO A 58 13.62 6.22 23.91
N THR A 59 14.75 5.79 24.46
CA THR A 59 16.04 6.47 24.32
C THR A 59 16.59 6.24 22.90
N GLU A 60 17.72 6.85 22.57
CA GLU A 60 18.44 6.55 21.32
C GLU A 60 18.80 5.06 21.26
N HIS A 61 19.34 4.49 22.34
CA HIS A 61 19.60 3.05 22.45
C HIS A 61 18.31 2.23 22.29
N GLY A 62 17.20 2.69 22.90
CA GLY A 62 15.90 2.05 22.75
C GLY A 62 15.40 2.04 21.30
N SER A 63 15.58 3.14 20.58
CA SER A 63 15.16 3.24 19.16
C SER A 63 15.98 2.32 18.26
N VAL A 64 17.31 2.29 18.45
CA VAL A 64 18.20 1.36 17.74
C VAL A 64 17.85 -0.10 18.06
N PHE A 65 17.68 -0.42 19.34
CA PHE A 65 17.33 -1.77 19.77
C PHE A 65 15.95 -2.21 19.28
N TYR A 66 14.97 -1.30 19.21
CA TYR A 66 13.62 -1.58 18.71
C TYR A 66 13.62 -2.13 17.28
N THR A 67 14.42 -1.53 16.40
CA THR A 67 14.53 -1.98 15.00
C THR A 67 15.06 -3.42 14.92
N GLY A 68 16.14 -3.73 15.64
CA GLY A 68 16.69 -5.08 15.68
C GLY A 68 15.80 -6.10 16.41
N ALA A 69 15.15 -5.69 17.50
CA ALA A 69 14.23 -6.50 18.28
C ALA A 69 13.02 -6.96 17.46
N LYS A 70 12.44 -6.08 16.62
CA LYS A 70 11.38 -6.48 15.68
C LYS A 70 11.84 -7.55 14.70
N GLN A 71 13.03 -7.40 14.13
CA GLN A 71 13.59 -8.38 13.19
C GLN A 71 13.78 -9.76 13.85
N VAL A 72 14.24 -9.80 15.11
CA VAL A 72 14.40 -11.05 15.86
C VAL A 72 13.05 -11.73 16.09
N LEU A 73 12.04 -10.98 16.53
CA LEU A 73 10.70 -11.55 16.77
C LEU A 73 10.05 -12.02 15.47
N ASP A 74 10.21 -11.27 14.39
CA ASP A 74 9.74 -11.67 13.07
C ASP A 74 10.43 -12.95 12.58
N ALA A 75 11.75 -13.11 12.81
CA ALA A 75 12.49 -14.30 12.45
C ALA A 75 12.06 -15.56 13.26
N VAL A 76 11.76 -15.40 14.55
CA VAL A 76 11.20 -16.48 15.36
C VAL A 76 9.83 -16.91 14.84
N THR A 77 8.95 -15.95 14.57
CA THR A 77 7.63 -16.21 14.00
C THR A 77 7.73 -16.92 12.64
N GLU A 78 8.69 -16.52 11.80
CA GLU A 78 8.94 -17.13 10.49
C GLU A 78 9.43 -18.58 10.61
N ALA A 79 10.32 -18.85 11.59
CA ALA A 79 10.79 -20.21 11.87
C ALA A 79 9.64 -21.12 12.34
N GLU A 80 8.80 -20.63 13.25
CA GLU A 80 7.61 -21.36 13.73
C GLU A 80 6.59 -21.61 12.60
N ALA A 81 6.37 -20.61 11.75
CA ALA A 81 5.49 -20.73 10.58
C ALA A 81 6.02 -21.75 9.56
N SER A 82 7.34 -21.81 9.36
CA SER A 82 7.97 -22.78 8.46
C SER A 82 7.79 -24.23 8.96
N VAL A 83 7.91 -24.45 10.28
CA VAL A 83 7.62 -25.76 10.88
C VAL A 83 6.14 -26.12 10.78
N ALA A 84 5.24 -25.16 11.03
CA ALA A 84 3.80 -25.37 10.90
C ALA A 84 3.37 -25.69 9.46
N ALA A 85 4.04 -25.08 8.47
CA ALA A 85 3.79 -25.35 7.06
C ALA A 85 4.15 -26.77 6.63
N LEU A 86 5.17 -27.37 7.23
CA LEU A 86 5.49 -28.81 7.02
C LEU A 86 4.37 -29.71 7.52
N SER A 87 3.57 -29.24 8.48
CA SER A 87 2.39 -29.93 9.01
C SER A 87 1.11 -29.64 8.23
N GLY A 88 1.18 -28.90 7.10
CA GLY A 88 0.04 -28.59 6.23
C GLY A 88 -0.91 -27.50 6.76
N GLN A 89 -0.56 -26.81 7.83
CA GLN A 89 -1.39 -25.76 8.44
C GLN A 89 -0.65 -24.41 8.50
N PRO A 90 -0.69 -23.61 7.44
CA PRO A 90 -0.11 -22.27 7.44
C PRO A 90 -0.84 -21.37 8.43
N ARG A 91 -0.10 -20.69 9.32
CA ARG A 91 -0.65 -19.83 10.38
C ARG A 91 0.21 -18.61 10.67
N GLY A 92 -0.37 -17.63 11.35
CA GLY A 92 0.30 -16.42 11.81
C GLY A 92 -0.17 -15.15 11.08
N THR A 93 0.56 -14.05 11.25
CA THR A 93 0.15 -12.73 10.72
C THR A 93 0.89 -12.39 9.43
N ILE A 94 0.19 -11.78 8.46
CA ILE A 94 0.74 -11.17 7.24
C ILE A 94 0.47 -9.66 7.31
N ARG A 95 1.51 -8.85 7.11
CA ARG A 95 1.43 -7.39 7.03
C ARG A 95 1.45 -6.95 5.58
N VAL A 96 0.35 -6.35 5.13
CA VAL A 96 0.12 -5.97 3.73
C VAL A 96 -0.03 -4.46 3.63
N THR A 97 0.53 -3.86 2.59
CA THR A 97 0.25 -2.46 2.23
C THR A 97 -0.17 -2.34 0.77
N ALA A 98 -0.99 -1.35 0.48
CA ALA A 98 -1.43 -1.01 -0.87
C ALA A 98 -1.80 0.48 -0.96
N PRO A 99 -1.79 1.09 -2.17
CA PRO A 99 -2.37 2.41 -2.41
C PRO A 99 -3.85 2.45 -2.00
N LEU A 100 -4.33 3.63 -1.57
CA LEU A 100 -5.68 3.80 -1.04
C LEU A 100 -6.76 3.25 -1.99
N GLY A 101 -6.78 3.69 -3.24
CA GLY A 101 -7.80 3.30 -4.20
C GLY A 101 -7.77 1.80 -4.55
N LEU A 102 -6.58 1.30 -4.90
CA LEU A 102 -6.35 -0.12 -5.18
C LEU A 102 -6.70 -1.01 -3.98
N GLY A 103 -6.21 -0.59 -2.81
CA GLY A 103 -6.40 -1.33 -1.57
C GLY A 103 -7.85 -1.49 -1.17
N ARG A 104 -8.63 -0.42 -1.24
CA ARG A 104 -10.07 -0.44 -0.93
C ARG A 104 -10.86 -1.32 -1.92
N ARG A 105 -10.59 -1.18 -3.22
CA ARG A 105 -11.36 -1.90 -4.26
C ARG A 105 -11.00 -3.36 -4.41
N LEU A 106 -9.73 -3.69 -4.36
CA LEU A 106 -9.26 -5.03 -4.71
C LEU A 106 -8.75 -5.82 -3.51
N ILE A 107 -7.84 -5.24 -2.71
CA ILE A 107 -7.15 -6.00 -1.67
C ILE A 107 -8.06 -6.23 -0.45
N ALA A 108 -8.65 -5.16 0.09
CA ALA A 108 -9.50 -5.24 1.29
C ALA A 108 -10.70 -6.17 1.07
N ALA A 109 -11.32 -6.13 -0.11
CA ALA A 109 -12.45 -7.00 -0.44
C ALA A 109 -12.08 -8.49 -0.53
N GLY A 110 -10.82 -8.83 -0.83
CA GLY A 110 -10.36 -10.23 -0.92
C GLY A 110 -9.90 -10.84 0.41
N ILE A 111 -9.62 -10.02 1.43
CA ILE A 111 -9.12 -10.52 2.71
C ILE A 111 -10.12 -11.43 3.43
N PRO A 112 -11.43 -11.11 3.54
CA PRO A 112 -12.41 -12.00 4.15
C PRO A 112 -12.51 -13.36 3.45
N GLU A 113 -12.59 -13.37 2.12
CA GLU A 113 -12.66 -14.59 1.32
C GLU A 113 -11.40 -15.47 1.52
N PHE A 114 -10.22 -14.84 1.62
CA PHE A 114 -8.97 -15.54 1.93
C PHE A 114 -9.00 -16.13 3.35
N HIS A 115 -9.47 -15.36 4.33
CA HIS A 115 -9.56 -15.80 5.73
C HIS A 115 -10.54 -16.97 5.93
N ASP A 116 -11.63 -17.01 5.17
CA ASP A 116 -12.58 -18.15 5.19
C ASP A 116 -11.88 -19.46 4.77
N THR A 117 -10.88 -19.37 3.87
CA THR A 117 -10.10 -20.53 3.42
C THR A 117 -8.93 -20.86 4.36
N TYR A 118 -8.35 -19.84 4.98
CA TYR A 118 -7.17 -19.93 5.85
C TYR A 118 -7.40 -19.20 7.18
N PRO A 119 -8.25 -19.75 8.09
CA PRO A 119 -8.69 -19.04 9.29
C PRO A 119 -7.58 -18.80 10.32
N ASP A 120 -6.49 -19.56 10.26
CA ASP A 120 -5.33 -19.40 11.15
C ASP A 120 -4.34 -18.31 10.65
N ILE A 121 -4.62 -17.68 9.49
CA ILE A 121 -3.81 -16.58 8.96
C ILE A 121 -4.52 -15.25 9.23
N GLU A 122 -3.88 -14.41 10.05
CA GLU A 122 -4.31 -13.03 10.27
C GLU A 122 -3.73 -12.13 9.16
N VAL A 123 -4.53 -11.21 8.62
CA VAL A 123 -4.06 -10.21 7.66
C VAL A 123 -4.21 -8.81 8.25
N ARG A 124 -3.09 -8.08 8.32
CA ARG A 124 -3.05 -6.68 8.76
C ARG A 124 -2.81 -5.78 7.55
N LEU A 125 -3.87 -5.14 7.08
CA LEU A 125 -3.84 -4.25 5.92
C LEU A 125 -3.63 -2.80 6.36
N ARG A 126 -2.62 -2.15 5.76
CA ARG A 126 -2.39 -0.72 5.86
C ARG A 126 -2.46 -0.09 4.48
N LEU A 127 -3.35 0.87 4.29
CA LEU A 127 -3.48 1.61 3.04
C LEU A 127 -2.70 2.93 3.14
N SER A 128 -1.89 3.20 2.13
CA SER A 128 -1.09 4.42 2.07
C SER A 128 -0.65 4.71 0.63
N ASP A 129 -0.85 5.96 0.19
CA ASP A 129 -0.28 6.47 -1.07
C ASP A 129 1.14 7.03 -0.89
N HIS A 130 1.64 7.08 0.34
CA HIS A 130 3.04 7.38 0.61
C HIS A 130 3.94 6.18 0.32
N ASN A 131 5.19 6.48 -0.03
CA ASN A 131 6.18 5.44 -0.22
C ASN A 131 6.58 4.84 1.14
N VAL A 132 5.98 3.71 1.48
CA VAL A 132 6.22 2.97 2.74
C VAL A 132 7.53 2.21 2.60
N ASP A 133 8.45 2.38 3.55
CA ASP A 133 9.67 1.58 3.64
C ASP A 133 9.32 0.17 4.15
N ILE A 134 9.24 -0.77 3.19
CA ILE A 134 8.81 -2.15 3.43
C ILE A 134 9.68 -2.84 4.49
N MET A 135 11.00 -2.58 4.46
CA MET A 135 11.94 -3.24 5.39
C MET A 135 11.83 -2.67 6.79
N LYS A 136 11.79 -1.34 6.94
CA LYS A 136 11.72 -0.69 8.27
C LYS A 136 10.39 -0.91 8.97
N GLU A 137 9.29 -0.96 8.19
CA GLU A 137 7.95 -1.14 8.74
C GLU A 137 7.54 -2.60 8.91
N GLY A 138 8.41 -3.55 8.50
CA GLY A 138 8.16 -4.98 8.63
C GLY A 138 6.97 -5.44 7.78
N ILE A 139 6.80 -4.86 6.60
CA ILE A 139 5.76 -5.23 5.64
C ILE A 139 6.19 -6.52 4.93
N ASP A 140 5.26 -7.47 4.82
CA ASP A 140 5.50 -8.73 4.14
C ASP A 140 5.22 -8.62 2.64
N ILE A 141 4.14 -7.91 2.26
CA ILE A 141 3.75 -7.69 0.86
C ILE A 141 3.29 -6.24 0.67
N ALA A 142 3.82 -5.57 -0.33
CA ALA A 142 3.32 -4.27 -0.79
C ALA A 142 2.76 -4.42 -2.20
N PHE A 143 1.46 -4.23 -2.38
CA PHE A 143 0.88 -4.06 -3.71
C PHE A 143 1.20 -2.66 -4.21
N ARG A 144 1.60 -2.55 -5.47
CA ARG A 144 1.97 -1.29 -6.12
C ARG A 144 1.30 -1.20 -7.48
N LEU A 145 0.94 0.02 -7.86
CA LEU A 145 0.35 0.31 -9.17
C LEU A 145 1.11 1.50 -9.78
N GLY A 146 1.94 1.23 -10.78
CA GLY A 146 2.80 2.26 -11.38
C GLY A 146 3.87 1.69 -12.28
N GLN A 147 4.80 2.56 -12.69
CA GLN A 147 6.08 2.13 -13.25
C GLN A 147 7.00 1.82 -12.06
N LEU A 148 7.42 0.57 -11.97
CA LEU A 148 8.23 0.10 -10.84
C LEU A 148 9.70 0.10 -11.25
N GLU A 149 10.51 0.83 -10.50
CA GLU A 149 11.95 0.88 -10.69
C GLU A 149 12.62 -0.31 -9.99
N ASP A 150 13.81 -0.69 -10.49
CA ASP A 150 14.64 -1.73 -9.86
C ASP A 150 15.00 -1.36 -8.43
N SER A 151 14.65 -2.25 -7.51
CA SER A 151 14.97 -2.12 -6.08
C SER A 151 15.61 -3.41 -5.57
N SER A 152 16.20 -3.36 -4.37
CA SER A 152 16.70 -4.55 -3.65
C SER A 152 15.59 -5.55 -3.26
N LEU A 153 14.33 -5.20 -3.50
CA LEU A 153 13.16 -6.01 -3.25
C LEU A 153 12.83 -6.89 -4.45
N LYS A 154 12.21 -8.03 -4.21
CA LYS A 154 11.64 -8.86 -5.29
C LYS A 154 10.29 -8.32 -5.70
N MET A 155 10.05 -8.42 -7.00
CA MET A 155 8.80 -7.98 -7.61
C MET A 155 8.15 -9.14 -8.37
N ARG A 156 6.84 -9.27 -8.22
CA ARG A 156 6.00 -10.15 -9.03
C ARG A 156 4.96 -9.32 -9.75
N GLY A 157 5.09 -9.18 -11.05
CA GLY A 157 4.05 -8.59 -11.91
C GLY A 157 2.75 -9.39 -11.82
N ILE A 158 1.64 -8.70 -11.68
CA ILE A 158 0.30 -9.31 -11.60
C ILE A 158 -0.46 -9.06 -12.90
N LEU A 159 -0.55 -7.80 -13.32
CA LEU A 159 -1.29 -7.41 -14.52
C LEU A 159 -0.79 -6.07 -15.05
N ASP A 160 -0.69 -5.95 -16.37
CA ASP A 160 -0.53 -4.65 -17.02
C ASP A 160 -1.89 -3.96 -17.12
N CYS A 161 -1.95 -2.72 -16.68
CA CYS A 161 -3.17 -1.93 -16.58
C CYS A 161 -3.14 -0.78 -17.59
N GLU A 162 -4.08 -0.78 -18.52
CA GLU A 162 -4.33 0.37 -19.39
C GLU A 162 -4.74 1.58 -18.58
N ARG A 163 -4.32 2.75 -19.05
CA ARG A 163 -4.79 4.03 -18.52
C ARG A 163 -5.56 4.80 -19.58
N VAL A 164 -6.47 5.63 -19.11
CA VAL A 164 -7.31 6.48 -19.96
C VAL A 164 -7.34 7.90 -19.42
N LEU A 165 -7.50 8.86 -20.34
CA LEU A 165 -7.91 10.21 -19.99
C LEU A 165 -9.43 10.26 -20.02
N VAL A 166 -10.04 10.76 -18.94
CA VAL A 166 -11.49 10.87 -18.85
C VAL A 166 -11.92 12.23 -18.30
N ALA A 167 -13.07 12.69 -18.75
CA ALA A 167 -13.76 13.85 -18.24
C ALA A 167 -15.28 13.61 -18.22
N SER A 168 -16.02 14.34 -17.39
CA SER A 168 -17.48 14.27 -17.44
C SER A 168 -18.05 15.04 -18.64
N PRO A 169 -19.22 14.63 -19.18
CA PRO A 169 -19.93 15.39 -20.23
C PRO A 169 -20.09 16.85 -19.85
N LYS A 170 -20.47 17.16 -18.62
CA LYS A 170 -20.60 18.52 -18.09
C LYS A 170 -19.33 19.38 -18.25
N TYR A 171 -18.16 18.79 -18.07
CA TYR A 171 -16.89 19.48 -18.28
C TYR A 171 -16.68 19.77 -19.76
N LEU A 172 -16.89 18.75 -20.61
CA LEU A 172 -16.68 18.84 -22.05
C LEU A 172 -17.63 19.82 -22.73
N GLU A 173 -18.89 19.90 -22.30
CA GLU A 173 -19.86 20.92 -22.78
C GLU A 173 -19.39 22.33 -22.48
N ARG A 174 -18.79 22.56 -21.32
CA ARG A 174 -18.32 23.89 -20.91
C ARG A 174 -16.99 24.29 -21.54
N ARG A 175 -16.05 23.35 -21.68
CA ARG A 175 -14.64 23.64 -22.03
C ARG A 175 -14.24 23.15 -23.41
N GLY A 176 -15.10 22.42 -24.10
CA GLY A 176 -14.76 21.68 -25.30
C GLY A 176 -14.03 20.39 -25.03
N GLU A 177 -13.96 19.54 -26.05
CA GLU A 177 -13.23 18.27 -26.02
C GLU A 177 -11.91 18.43 -26.78
N PRO A 178 -10.74 18.23 -26.12
CA PRO A 178 -9.45 18.33 -26.80
C PRO A 178 -9.34 17.22 -27.85
N LYS A 179 -8.80 17.53 -29.02
CA LYS A 179 -8.60 16.59 -30.13
C LYS A 179 -7.16 16.10 -30.23
N THR A 180 -6.23 16.83 -29.65
CA THR A 180 -4.80 16.48 -29.59
C THR A 180 -4.25 16.69 -28.19
N PRO A 181 -3.17 15.97 -27.80
CA PRO A 181 -2.52 16.21 -26.53
C PRO A 181 -2.04 17.66 -26.34
N GLN A 182 -1.62 18.33 -27.40
CA GLN A 182 -1.19 19.73 -27.37
C GLN A 182 -2.32 20.66 -26.93
N GLU A 183 -3.57 20.33 -27.27
CA GLU A 183 -4.73 21.13 -26.87
C GLU A 183 -4.99 21.12 -25.38
N LEU A 184 -4.57 20.09 -24.63
CA LEU A 184 -4.60 20.10 -23.17
C LEU A 184 -3.87 21.33 -22.62
N ILE A 185 -2.77 21.73 -23.27
CA ILE A 185 -1.91 22.83 -22.84
C ILE A 185 -2.35 24.14 -23.48
N SER A 186 -2.51 24.18 -24.82
CA SER A 186 -2.80 25.40 -25.58
C SER A 186 -4.18 26.00 -25.27
N GLN A 187 -5.17 25.14 -25.02
CA GLN A 187 -6.51 25.54 -24.62
C GLN A 187 -6.69 25.65 -23.11
N ARG A 188 -5.60 25.38 -22.32
CA ARG A 188 -5.57 25.45 -20.86
C ARG A 188 -6.70 24.62 -20.23
N HIS A 189 -6.80 23.35 -20.60
CA HIS A 189 -7.71 22.44 -19.94
C HIS A 189 -7.32 22.23 -18.47
N ASP A 190 -8.33 22.11 -17.60
CA ASP A 190 -8.15 21.86 -16.18
C ASP A 190 -7.76 20.37 -15.97
N CYS A 191 -6.48 20.07 -15.86
CA CYS A 191 -5.99 18.73 -15.59
C CYS A 191 -5.91 18.51 -14.08
N LEU A 192 -6.60 17.49 -13.56
CA LEU A 192 -6.61 17.14 -12.15
C LEU A 192 -5.44 16.20 -11.87
N LEU A 193 -4.53 16.62 -11.00
CA LEU A 193 -3.20 16.04 -10.92
C LEU A 193 -3.06 15.14 -9.68
N LEU A 194 -2.62 13.91 -9.88
CA LEU A 194 -2.23 13.03 -8.78
C LEU A 194 -0.84 13.43 -8.30
N ARG A 195 -0.75 13.93 -7.07
CA ARG A 195 0.48 14.41 -6.47
C ARG A 195 0.87 13.57 -5.29
N TYR A 196 2.01 12.91 -5.39
CA TYR A 196 2.65 12.27 -4.23
C TYR A 196 3.66 13.22 -3.57
N PRO A 197 3.88 13.11 -2.25
CA PRO A 197 4.90 13.88 -1.56
C PRO A 197 6.26 13.74 -2.23
N GLY A 198 6.91 14.87 -2.50
CA GLY A 198 8.24 14.91 -3.16
C GLY A 198 8.21 15.02 -4.69
N MET A 199 7.06 14.92 -5.35
CA MET A 199 6.97 15.20 -6.79
C MET A 199 7.14 16.71 -7.07
N ARG A 200 8.07 17.03 -7.97
CA ARG A 200 8.37 18.42 -8.35
C ARG A 200 7.73 18.84 -9.67
N GLU A 201 7.43 17.87 -10.54
CA GLU A 201 6.94 18.14 -11.91
C GLU A 201 5.68 17.32 -12.19
N PHE A 202 4.75 17.96 -12.92
CA PHE A 202 3.53 17.31 -13.38
C PHE A 202 3.55 17.21 -14.88
N TYR A 203 3.57 16.00 -15.36
CA TYR A 203 3.41 15.70 -16.77
C TYR A 203 2.62 14.42 -16.96
N TRP A 204 1.99 14.30 -18.09
CA TRP A 204 1.45 13.04 -18.56
C TRP A 204 2.28 12.50 -19.70
N LEU A 205 2.61 11.22 -19.62
CA LEU A 205 3.20 10.48 -20.74
C LEU A 205 2.04 9.92 -21.57
N LEU A 206 1.83 10.48 -22.76
CA LEU A 206 0.82 10.05 -23.70
C LEU A 206 1.48 9.42 -24.92
N GLN A 207 0.84 8.40 -25.48
CA GLN A 207 1.36 7.66 -26.64
C GLN A 207 0.68 8.15 -27.91
N THR A 208 1.48 8.27 -28.97
CA THR A 208 0.99 8.48 -30.34
C THR A 208 1.69 7.49 -31.22
N ASN A 209 0.96 6.59 -31.87
CA ASN A 209 1.50 5.51 -32.69
C ASN A 209 2.59 4.69 -31.97
N GLY A 210 2.37 4.42 -30.68
CA GLY A 210 3.30 3.63 -29.83
C GLY A 210 4.51 4.43 -29.30
N VAL A 211 4.65 5.70 -29.66
CA VAL A 211 5.74 6.55 -29.15
C VAL A 211 5.21 7.42 -28.01
N ALA A 212 5.82 7.30 -26.84
CA ALA A 212 5.46 8.08 -25.67
C ALA A 212 6.10 9.48 -25.73
N ALA A 213 5.32 10.52 -25.48
CA ALA A 213 5.77 11.90 -25.35
C ALA A 213 5.30 12.52 -24.02
N LYS A 214 6.12 13.42 -23.49
CA LYS A 214 5.83 14.15 -22.24
C LYS A 214 5.00 15.41 -22.54
N TYR A 215 3.93 15.59 -21.78
CA TYR A 215 3.05 16.77 -21.85
C TYR A 215 2.96 17.41 -20.47
N ASP A 216 3.47 18.64 -20.33
CA ASP A 216 3.45 19.40 -19.08
C ASP A 216 2.06 19.99 -18.83
N VAL A 217 1.19 19.20 -18.25
CA VAL A 217 -0.20 19.54 -17.97
C VAL A 217 -0.34 20.32 -16.67
N ARG A 218 -1.38 21.17 -16.59
CA ARG A 218 -1.64 22.01 -15.42
C ARG A 218 -3.12 21.98 -15.07
N GLY A 219 -3.42 22.31 -13.82
CA GLY A 219 -4.80 22.46 -13.37
C GLY A 219 -4.87 23.10 -11.99
N PRO A 220 -6.07 23.53 -11.59
CA PRO A 220 -6.27 24.25 -10.33
C PRO A 220 -6.30 23.34 -9.10
N PHE A 221 -6.40 22.02 -9.29
CA PHE A 221 -6.56 21.06 -8.22
C PHE A 221 -5.57 19.90 -8.36
N ASP A 222 -4.98 19.49 -7.24
CA ASP A 222 -4.21 18.28 -7.10
C ASP A 222 -4.58 17.54 -5.80
N SER A 223 -4.35 16.24 -5.77
CA SER A 223 -4.53 15.41 -4.57
C SER A 223 -3.59 14.21 -4.64
N ASP A 224 -3.19 13.70 -3.50
CA ASP A 224 -2.51 12.41 -3.36
C ASP A 224 -3.49 11.21 -3.33
N ASP A 225 -4.80 11.46 -3.20
CA ASP A 225 -5.85 10.44 -3.30
C ASP A 225 -6.51 10.46 -4.69
N GLY A 226 -6.32 9.37 -5.45
CA GLY A 226 -6.91 9.22 -6.78
C GLY A 226 -8.44 9.19 -6.80
N ASP A 227 -9.12 8.85 -5.70
CA ASP A 227 -10.58 8.85 -5.62
C ASP A 227 -11.15 10.26 -5.48
N VAL A 228 -10.42 11.13 -4.78
CA VAL A 228 -10.75 12.57 -4.73
C VAL A 228 -10.72 13.15 -6.15
N LEU A 229 -9.69 12.85 -6.94
CA LEU A 229 -9.61 13.30 -8.33
C LEU A 229 -10.78 12.77 -9.18
N THR A 230 -11.14 11.51 -8.99
CA THR A 230 -12.29 10.90 -9.68
C THR A 230 -13.60 11.63 -9.32
N GLY A 231 -13.80 11.95 -8.04
CA GLY A 231 -14.95 12.73 -7.56
C GLY A 231 -15.03 14.14 -8.20
N TRP A 232 -13.89 14.82 -8.32
CA TRP A 232 -13.82 16.12 -8.98
C TRP A 232 -14.11 16.02 -10.49
N ALA A 233 -13.59 15.00 -11.18
CA ALA A 233 -13.89 14.79 -12.60
C ALA A 233 -15.38 14.53 -12.84
N LEU A 234 -16.00 13.68 -12.03
CA LEU A 234 -17.45 13.41 -12.03
C LEU A 234 -18.27 14.68 -11.79
N SER A 235 -17.77 15.60 -10.98
CA SER A 235 -18.39 16.89 -10.70
C SER A 235 -18.14 17.96 -11.80
N GLY A 236 -17.46 17.60 -12.88
CA GLY A 236 -17.19 18.51 -14.01
C GLY A 236 -16.05 19.48 -13.76
N ARG A 237 -15.07 19.13 -12.95
CA ARG A 237 -13.98 20.03 -12.58
C ARG A 237 -12.75 19.91 -13.46
N GLY A 238 -12.63 18.85 -14.27
CA GLY A 238 -11.45 18.68 -15.13
C GLY A 238 -11.32 17.30 -15.73
N ILE A 239 -10.14 17.09 -16.31
CA ILE A 239 -9.69 15.86 -16.95
C ILE A 239 -8.78 15.10 -15.97
N ILE A 240 -8.94 13.78 -15.87
CA ILE A 240 -8.06 12.92 -15.07
C ILE A 240 -7.42 11.83 -15.92
N ASN A 241 -6.23 11.40 -15.48
CA ASN A 241 -5.51 10.24 -15.99
C ASN A 241 -5.63 9.11 -14.97
N LYS A 242 -6.32 8.02 -15.35
CA LYS A 242 -6.64 6.93 -14.41
C LYS A 242 -6.44 5.55 -15.06
N PRO A 243 -6.12 4.52 -14.25
CA PRO A 243 -6.29 3.15 -14.69
C PRO A 243 -7.73 2.92 -15.14
N ARG A 244 -7.91 2.31 -16.31
CA ARG A 244 -9.23 2.12 -16.92
C ARG A 244 -10.18 1.37 -15.99
N PHE A 245 -9.72 0.32 -15.34
CA PHE A 245 -10.57 -0.48 -14.44
C PHE A 245 -11.14 0.31 -13.25
N GLU A 246 -10.48 1.40 -12.82
CA GLU A 246 -10.99 2.24 -11.74
C GLU A 246 -12.15 3.15 -12.17
N VAL A 247 -12.19 3.54 -13.42
CA VAL A 247 -13.19 4.48 -13.96
C VAL A 247 -14.19 3.82 -14.92
N GLU A 248 -13.99 2.56 -15.28
CA GLU A 248 -14.86 1.79 -16.20
C GLU A 248 -16.34 1.81 -15.79
N PRO A 249 -16.72 1.66 -14.51
CA PRO A 249 -18.12 1.76 -14.10
C PRO A 249 -18.74 3.13 -14.47
N PHE A 250 -17.98 4.21 -14.28
CA PHE A 250 -18.45 5.57 -14.58
C PHE A 250 -18.50 5.86 -16.10
N ILE A 251 -17.62 5.20 -16.87
CA ILE A 251 -17.65 5.29 -18.33
C ILE A 251 -18.90 4.58 -18.85
N ARG A 252 -19.19 3.41 -18.34
CA ARG A 252 -20.37 2.60 -18.71
C ARG A 252 -21.67 3.32 -18.39
N ASP A 253 -21.72 4.01 -17.26
CA ASP A 253 -22.88 4.81 -16.82
C ASP A 253 -22.95 6.19 -17.51
N TRP A 254 -22.11 6.46 -18.51
CA TRP A 254 -22.03 7.75 -19.22
C TRP A 254 -21.73 8.97 -18.33
N ARG A 255 -21.23 8.74 -17.12
CA ARG A 255 -20.83 9.80 -16.19
C ARG A 255 -19.44 10.33 -16.48
N LEU A 256 -18.57 9.52 -17.09
CA LEU A 256 -17.28 9.90 -17.65
C LEU A 256 -17.19 9.45 -19.09
N LYS A 257 -16.50 10.24 -19.92
CA LYS A 257 -16.19 9.94 -21.31
C LYS A 257 -14.69 9.84 -21.48
N ILE A 258 -14.23 8.82 -22.22
CA ILE A 258 -12.82 8.72 -22.65
C ILE A 258 -12.59 9.84 -23.67
N ILE A 259 -11.48 10.57 -23.47
CA ILE A 259 -11.00 11.60 -24.40
C ILE A 259 -9.62 11.20 -24.92
N LEU A 260 -9.24 11.70 -26.08
CA LEU A 260 -7.97 11.39 -26.74
C LEU A 260 -7.70 9.87 -26.84
N PRO A 261 -8.64 9.05 -27.34
CA PRO A 261 -8.47 7.59 -27.38
C PRO A 261 -7.28 7.14 -28.22
N ASP A 262 -6.88 7.93 -29.24
CA ASP A 262 -5.71 7.66 -30.08
C ASP A 262 -4.38 8.07 -29.45
N HIS A 263 -4.47 8.72 -28.27
CA HIS A 263 -3.32 9.19 -27.49
C HIS A 263 -3.41 8.73 -26.03
N PRO A 264 -3.53 7.43 -25.76
CA PRO A 264 -3.69 6.93 -24.39
C PRO A 264 -2.46 7.24 -23.55
N PRO A 265 -2.60 7.41 -22.23
CA PRO A 265 -1.47 7.43 -21.33
C PRO A 265 -0.69 6.10 -21.38
N THR A 266 0.63 6.15 -21.10
CA THR A 266 1.43 4.92 -20.99
C THR A 266 0.84 3.98 -19.95
N PRO A 267 0.76 2.67 -20.23
CA PRO A 267 0.22 1.70 -19.27
C PRO A 267 1.10 1.65 -18.01
N ILE A 268 0.50 1.13 -16.95
CA ILE A 268 1.17 0.88 -15.67
C ILE A 268 0.99 -0.56 -15.27
N GLN A 269 1.84 -1.05 -14.36
CA GLN A 269 1.77 -2.42 -13.90
C GLN A 269 1.22 -2.48 -12.47
N LEU A 270 0.27 -3.39 -12.24
CA LEU A 270 -0.06 -3.88 -10.91
C LEU A 270 0.94 -4.97 -10.56
N ALA A 271 1.66 -4.80 -9.46
CA ALA A 271 2.61 -5.79 -8.98
C ALA A 271 2.60 -5.88 -7.45
N ALA A 272 3.10 -6.99 -6.95
CA ALA A 272 3.44 -7.17 -5.55
C ALA A 272 4.96 -7.08 -5.37
N VAL A 273 5.37 -6.31 -4.36
CA VAL A 273 6.78 -6.12 -3.98
C VAL A 273 6.96 -6.67 -2.56
N TYR A 274 8.02 -7.41 -2.33
CA TYR A 274 8.28 -8.08 -1.06
C TYR A 274 9.77 -8.34 -0.83
N PRO A 275 10.24 -8.45 0.43
CA PRO A 275 11.60 -8.87 0.74
C PRO A 275 11.85 -10.31 0.25
N HIS A 276 13.02 -10.57 -0.32
CA HIS A 276 13.34 -11.88 -0.93
C HIS A 276 13.06 -13.07 -0.01
N ARG A 277 13.39 -12.94 1.28
CA ARG A 277 13.19 -14.02 2.28
C ARG A 277 11.72 -14.29 2.58
N LYS A 278 10.84 -13.31 2.44
CA LYS A 278 9.42 -13.43 2.81
C LYS A 278 8.62 -14.37 1.91
N LEU A 279 9.01 -14.58 0.67
CA LEU A 279 8.35 -15.55 -0.21
C LEU A 279 8.61 -17.01 0.21
N GLN A 280 9.62 -17.27 1.04
CA GLN A 280 9.86 -18.59 1.60
C GLN A 280 8.82 -18.96 2.67
N ASP A 281 8.16 -17.97 3.26
CA ASP A 281 7.07 -18.17 4.20
C ASP A 281 5.77 -18.61 3.45
N PRO A 282 5.27 -19.82 3.72
CA PRO A 282 4.12 -20.38 3.00
C PRO A 282 2.87 -19.52 3.08
N LYS A 283 2.57 -18.87 4.22
CA LYS A 283 1.40 -18.00 4.33
C LYS A 283 1.48 -16.79 3.41
N VAL A 284 2.68 -16.20 3.26
CA VAL A 284 2.92 -15.05 2.38
C VAL A 284 2.72 -15.47 0.92
N ARG A 285 3.25 -16.63 0.54
CA ARG A 285 3.08 -17.17 -0.82
C ARG A 285 1.61 -17.45 -1.13
N LEU A 286 0.89 -18.12 -0.24
CA LEU A 286 -0.54 -18.42 -0.40
C LEU A 286 -1.36 -17.15 -0.58
N PHE A 287 -1.14 -16.15 0.27
CA PHE A 287 -1.85 -14.87 0.17
C PHE A 287 -1.52 -14.14 -1.13
N LEU A 288 -0.25 -14.13 -1.53
CA LEU A 288 0.19 -13.50 -2.76
C LEU A 288 -0.42 -14.18 -4.01
N ASP A 289 -0.42 -15.51 -4.05
CA ASP A 289 -1.01 -16.29 -5.15
C ASP A 289 -2.52 -16.01 -5.25
N TYR A 290 -3.24 -16.13 -4.13
CA TYR A 290 -4.67 -15.85 -4.05
C TYR A 290 -5.01 -14.42 -4.52
N MET A 291 -4.30 -13.41 -3.99
CA MET A 291 -4.57 -12.01 -4.34
C MET A 291 -4.21 -11.70 -5.79
N ALA A 292 -3.14 -12.29 -6.33
CA ALA A 292 -2.77 -12.10 -7.72
C ALA A 292 -3.87 -12.61 -8.66
N GLU A 293 -4.35 -13.84 -8.46
CA GLU A 293 -5.45 -14.42 -9.23
C GLU A 293 -6.75 -13.63 -9.11
N ARG A 294 -7.09 -13.25 -7.87
CA ARG A 294 -8.27 -12.45 -7.59
C ARG A 294 -8.23 -11.08 -8.27
N CYS A 295 -7.11 -10.36 -8.16
CA CYS A 295 -6.95 -9.06 -8.82
C CYS A 295 -7.10 -9.18 -10.34
N GLN A 296 -6.47 -10.18 -10.95
CA GLN A 296 -6.60 -10.42 -12.40
C GLN A 296 -8.05 -10.69 -12.80
N ARG A 297 -8.75 -11.54 -12.06
CA ARG A 297 -10.14 -11.88 -12.30
C ARG A 297 -11.05 -10.64 -12.19
N VAL A 298 -11.01 -9.94 -11.06
CA VAL A 298 -11.89 -8.79 -10.80
C VAL A 298 -11.66 -7.66 -11.80
N ILE A 299 -10.40 -7.38 -12.15
CA ILE A 299 -10.09 -6.34 -13.16
C ILE A 299 -10.63 -6.75 -14.53
N ARG A 300 -10.44 -8.00 -14.95
CA ARG A 300 -10.98 -8.48 -16.24
C ARG A 300 -12.51 -8.45 -16.28
N GLU A 301 -13.18 -8.88 -15.21
CA GLU A 301 -14.64 -8.83 -15.08
C GLU A 301 -15.14 -7.39 -15.14
N THR A 302 -14.49 -6.46 -14.41
CA THR A 302 -14.82 -5.03 -14.45
C THR A 302 -14.72 -4.47 -15.87
N LEU A 303 -13.65 -4.79 -16.60
CA LEU A 303 -13.46 -4.32 -17.97
C LEU A 303 -14.41 -4.98 -18.96
N ALA A 304 -14.82 -6.24 -18.74
CA ALA A 304 -15.78 -6.97 -19.58
C ALA A 304 -17.25 -6.59 -19.31
N GLY A 305 -17.53 -5.78 -18.29
CA GLY A 305 -18.90 -5.39 -17.96
C GLY A 305 -19.68 -6.41 -17.14
N ARG A 306 -18.98 -7.26 -16.43
CA ARG A 306 -19.56 -8.32 -15.59
C ARG A 306 -19.43 -7.99 -14.11
#